data_1fdb9e33df7085034df673d9aee992f3
#
_entry.id   1fdb9e33df7085034df673d9aee992f3
#
_cell.length_a   1.000
_cell.length_b   1.000
_cell.length_c   1.000
_cell.angle_alpha   90.00
_cell.angle_beta   90.00
_cell.angle_gamma   90.00
#
_symmetry.space_group_name_H-M   'P 1'
#
loop_
_entity.id
_entity.type
_entity.pdbx_description
1 polymer ?
#
loop_
_entity_poly.entity_id
_entity_poly.type
_entity_poly.pdbx_seq_one_letter_code
_entity_poly.pdbx_strand_id
1 'polypeptide(L)'
;MTDKKAKDGNEKGGKGKLMIILVAVGMLVIGGGGVLGLVAAGVIGGGHAAEPEERGPKLVRKGEEDPYMPKTKDKEGEGESMMDVEGIGGDEYRTAYFTFSDDFTSNLKDSAALIQVGVACSTRRDGRVLIWLKKHELAIRSKLLQILADTPEDDVYTIAGKEKLQKRMTDAINKTLIEKEGFGGVDAVYFRTFIIQ
;
A
#
# COMPACT_ATOMS: atom_id res chain seq x y z
N MET A 1 -68.47 -49.76 50.41
CA MET A 1 -69.30 -49.42 49.24
C MET A 1 -68.33 -48.77 48.27
N THR A 2 -67.92 -49.56 47.37
CA THR A 2 -68.16 -49.49 45.91
C THR A 2 -67.61 -48.22 45.26
N ASP A 3 -66.84 -48.20 44.32
CA ASP A 3 -66.46 -49.04 43.18
C ASP A 3 -65.78 -48.14 42.17
N LYS A 4 -64.74 -48.74 41.53
CA LYS A 4 -64.53 -48.75 40.13
C LYS A 4 -64.33 -47.42 39.35
N LYS A 5 -63.46 -47.25 38.45
CA LYS A 5 -62.82 -48.09 37.42
C LYS A 5 -62.02 -47.18 36.46
N ALA A 6 -60.90 -47.59 36.13
CA ALA A 6 -60.36 -47.92 34.81
C ALA A 6 -60.04 -46.75 33.89
N LYS A 7 -58.79 -46.76 33.53
CA LYS A 7 -58.26 -47.12 32.19
C LYS A 7 -58.68 -46.20 31.04
N ASP A 8 -57.75 -45.57 30.43
CA ASP A 8 -57.15 -45.87 29.18
C ASP A 8 -56.10 -44.80 28.82
N GLY A 9 -55.07 -45.15 28.60
CA GLY A 9 -54.20 -45.51 27.57
C GLY A 9 -54.31 -44.65 26.29
N ASN A 10 -53.40 -43.77 26.06
CA ASN A 10 -53.08 -43.44 24.69
C ASN A 10 -51.56 -43.19 24.54
N GLU A 11 -50.82 -44.23 24.40
CA GLU A 11 -49.53 -44.22 23.75
C GLU A 11 -49.72 -43.95 22.26
N LYS A 12 -49.79 -42.71 21.84
CA LYS A 12 -49.67 -42.28 20.45
C LYS A 12 -48.94 -40.93 20.32
N GLY A 13 -47.86 -40.73 21.05
CA GLY A 13 -47.11 -39.47 20.98
C GLY A 13 -45.69 -39.58 20.38
N GLY A 14 -45.15 -40.80 20.19
CA GLY A 14 -43.76 -40.98 19.81
C GLY A 14 -43.46 -40.80 18.31
N LYS A 15 -44.35 -41.26 17.46
CA LYS A 15 -44.11 -41.20 15.98
C LYS A 15 -44.21 -39.80 15.40
N GLY A 16 -45.12 -38.98 15.91
CA GLY A 16 -45.27 -37.58 15.46
C GLY A 16 -44.07 -36.70 15.82
N LYS A 17 -43.58 -36.85 17.05
CA LYS A 17 -42.40 -36.11 17.52
C LYS A 17 -41.13 -36.55 16.78
N LEU A 18 -40.98 -37.82 16.51
CA LEU A 18 -39.83 -38.35 15.75
C LEU A 18 -39.88 -37.93 14.30
N MET A 19 -41.07 -37.81 13.70
CA MET A 19 -41.25 -37.34 12.33
C MET A 19 -40.95 -35.84 12.22
N ILE A 20 -41.36 -35.03 13.19
CA ILE A 20 -41.05 -33.60 13.25
C ILE A 20 -39.55 -33.35 13.41
N ILE A 21 -38.87 -34.14 14.24
CA ILE A 21 -37.40 -34.06 14.40
C ILE A 21 -36.68 -34.46 13.13
N LEU A 22 -37.10 -35.51 12.43
CA LEU A 22 -36.52 -35.92 11.16
C LEU A 22 -36.74 -34.88 10.06
N VAL A 23 -37.91 -34.23 10.00
CA VAL A 23 -38.15 -33.15 9.03
C VAL A 23 -37.31 -31.91 9.37
N ALA A 24 -37.18 -31.56 10.66
CA ALA A 24 -36.35 -30.42 11.10
C ALA A 24 -34.87 -30.64 10.80
N VAL A 25 -34.33 -31.85 11.05
CA VAL A 25 -32.94 -32.22 10.71
C VAL A 25 -32.76 -32.30 9.20
N GLY A 26 -33.74 -32.79 8.44
CA GLY A 26 -33.71 -32.81 6.99
C GLY A 26 -33.67 -31.40 6.38
N MET A 27 -34.45 -30.45 6.91
CA MET A 27 -34.41 -29.05 6.50
C MET A 27 -33.09 -28.37 6.83
N LEU A 28 -32.47 -28.72 7.95
CA LEU A 28 -31.19 -28.17 8.38
C LEU A 28 -30.03 -28.69 7.49
N VAL A 29 -30.08 -29.93 7.07
CA VAL A 29 -29.08 -30.53 6.15
C VAL A 29 -29.26 -29.99 4.72
N ILE A 30 -30.50 -29.86 4.24
CA ILE A 30 -30.79 -29.35 2.90
C ILE A 30 -30.57 -27.83 2.86
N GLY A 31 -30.96 -27.09 3.89
CA GLY A 31 -30.76 -25.62 3.98
C GLY A 31 -29.31 -25.24 4.21
N GLY A 32 -28.61 -25.88 5.16
CA GLY A 32 -27.23 -25.55 5.49
C GLY A 32 -26.22 -26.10 4.48
N GLY A 33 -26.38 -27.36 4.04
CA GLY A 33 -25.49 -27.98 3.08
C GLY A 33 -25.65 -27.44 1.66
N GLY A 34 -26.90 -27.09 1.28
CA GLY A 34 -27.18 -26.49 -0.02
C GLY A 34 -26.56 -25.10 -0.21
N VAL A 35 -26.60 -24.26 0.83
CA VAL A 35 -25.98 -22.93 0.78
C VAL A 35 -24.45 -23.00 0.75
N LEU A 36 -23.86 -23.88 1.58
CA LEU A 36 -22.41 -24.10 1.55
C LEU A 36 -21.93 -24.74 0.23
N GLY A 37 -22.72 -25.65 -0.33
CA GLY A 37 -22.42 -26.26 -1.63
C GLY A 37 -22.54 -25.27 -2.78
N LEU A 38 -23.49 -24.34 -2.77
CA LEU A 38 -23.66 -23.30 -3.77
C LEU A 38 -22.61 -22.21 -3.67
N VAL A 39 -22.13 -21.88 -2.46
CA VAL A 39 -20.99 -20.98 -2.24
C VAL A 39 -19.69 -21.64 -2.73
N ALA A 40 -19.47 -22.94 -2.44
CA ALA A 40 -18.30 -23.66 -2.91
C ALA A 40 -18.32 -23.90 -4.43
N ALA A 41 -19.50 -23.98 -5.04
CA ALA A 41 -19.66 -24.07 -6.49
C ALA A 41 -19.67 -22.71 -7.23
N GLY A 42 -19.55 -21.60 -6.50
CA GLY A 42 -19.52 -20.26 -7.08
C GLY A 42 -20.83 -19.74 -7.67
N VAL A 43 -21.96 -20.42 -7.39
CA VAL A 43 -23.28 -20.07 -7.96
C VAL A 43 -23.98 -18.99 -7.14
N ILE A 44 -23.74 -18.94 -5.83
CA ILE A 44 -24.21 -17.88 -4.94
C ILE A 44 -22.97 -17.26 -4.29
N GLY A 45 -22.74 -16.00 -4.52
CA GLY A 45 -21.55 -15.29 -4.07
C GLY A 45 -20.50 -15.10 -5.14
N GLY A 46 -20.91 -15.10 -6.42
CA GLY A 46 -20.10 -14.65 -7.55
C GLY A 46 -19.84 -13.14 -7.56
N GLY A 47 -19.67 -12.54 -6.37
CA GLY A 47 -18.77 -11.42 -6.22
C GLY A 47 -17.37 -12.03 -6.31
N HIS A 48 -16.55 -11.51 -7.18
CA HIS A 48 -15.10 -11.68 -7.13
C HIS A 48 -14.74 -11.71 -5.63
N ALA A 49 -14.09 -12.79 -5.17
CA ALA A 49 -13.37 -12.71 -3.92
C ALA A 49 -12.53 -11.46 -4.08
N ALA A 50 -12.91 -10.38 -3.41
CA ALA A 50 -12.10 -9.21 -3.33
C ALA A 50 -10.78 -9.75 -2.77
N GLU A 51 -9.75 -9.85 -3.62
CA GLU A 51 -8.40 -9.95 -3.12
C GLU A 51 -8.33 -8.95 -1.99
N PRO A 52 -7.80 -9.32 -0.81
CA PRO A 52 -7.71 -8.39 0.30
C PRO A 52 -7.12 -7.12 -0.28
N GLU A 53 -7.92 -6.05 -0.34
CA GLU A 53 -7.47 -4.78 -0.91
C GLU A 53 -6.16 -4.47 -0.20
N GLU A 54 -5.06 -4.63 -0.93
CA GLU A 54 -3.77 -4.21 -0.42
C GLU A 54 -3.93 -2.73 -0.11
N ARG A 55 -4.00 -2.41 1.18
CA ARG A 55 -4.33 -1.07 1.69
C ARG A 55 -3.26 -0.03 1.35
N GLY A 56 -2.41 -0.29 0.37
CA GLY A 56 -1.30 0.55 -0.05
C GLY A 56 -1.17 0.65 -1.57
N PRO A 57 -0.26 1.52 -2.06
CA PRO A 57 0.08 1.61 -3.46
C PRO A 57 0.57 0.27 -4.01
N LYS A 58 0.01 -0.17 -5.15
CA LYS A 58 0.36 -1.42 -5.82
C LYS A 58 1.56 -1.23 -6.73
N LEU A 59 2.35 -2.30 -6.94
CA LEU A 59 3.33 -2.35 -8.01
C LEU A 59 2.62 -2.33 -9.36
N VAL A 60 3.09 -1.50 -10.30
CA VAL A 60 2.49 -1.35 -11.63
C VAL A 60 3.40 -1.99 -12.66
N ARG A 61 2.87 -2.92 -13.45
CA ARG A 61 3.62 -3.55 -14.54
C ARG A 61 3.76 -2.61 -15.73
N LYS A 62 4.81 -2.80 -16.53
CA LYS A 62 4.97 -2.10 -17.78
C LYS A 62 3.81 -2.37 -18.72
N GLY A 63 3.23 -1.32 -19.31
CA GLY A 63 2.05 -1.42 -20.17
C GLY A 63 0.71 -1.53 -19.42
N GLU A 64 0.73 -1.53 -18.07
CA GLU A 64 -0.49 -1.50 -17.27
C GLU A 64 -0.91 -0.06 -17.01
N GLU A 65 -2.20 0.22 -17.17
CA GLU A 65 -2.76 1.55 -16.91
C GLU A 65 -2.80 1.83 -15.40
N ASP A 66 -2.26 2.97 -15.00
CA ASP A 66 -2.29 3.45 -13.61
C ASP A 66 -3.35 4.55 -13.45
N PRO A 67 -4.49 4.24 -12.80
CA PRO A 67 -5.57 5.20 -12.63
C PRO A 67 -5.19 6.38 -11.71
N TYR A 68 -4.12 6.26 -10.94
CA TYR A 68 -3.65 7.28 -10.00
C TYR A 68 -2.49 8.12 -10.56
N MET A 69 -2.03 7.81 -11.79
CA MET A 69 -0.94 8.58 -12.38
C MET A 69 -1.38 10.04 -12.55
N PRO A 70 -0.65 11.01 -11.97
CA PRO A 70 -0.96 12.41 -12.15
C PRO A 70 -0.92 12.77 -13.64
N LYS A 71 -2.02 13.29 -14.16
CA LYS A 71 -2.07 13.77 -15.55
C LYS A 71 -1.19 15.01 -15.62
N THR A 72 -0.06 14.93 -16.27
CA THR A 72 0.73 16.08 -16.65
C THR A 72 -0.12 16.92 -17.59
N LYS A 73 -0.68 18.03 -17.08
CA LYS A 73 -1.17 19.08 -17.97
C LYS A 73 0.06 19.72 -18.58
N ASP A 74 0.19 19.62 -19.89
CA ASP A 74 1.16 20.36 -20.69
C ASP A 74 1.11 21.86 -20.32
N LYS A 75 1.94 22.24 -19.36
CA LYS A 75 2.35 23.61 -19.13
C LYS A 75 3.86 23.59 -19.07
N GLU A 76 4.46 24.06 -20.16
CA GLU A 76 5.81 24.54 -20.17
C GLU A 76 5.96 25.52 -19.01
N GLY A 77 6.59 25.08 -17.93
CA GLY A 77 6.81 25.86 -16.72
C GLY A 77 7.60 25.04 -15.75
N GLU A 78 8.86 25.35 -15.66
CA GLU A 78 9.87 25.00 -14.67
C GLU A 78 9.40 24.13 -13.49
N GLY A 79 9.96 22.90 -13.40
CA GLY A 79 10.29 22.34 -12.09
C GLY A 79 9.74 21.00 -11.68
N GLU A 80 8.72 20.41 -12.27
CA GLU A 80 8.25 19.09 -11.79
C GLU A 80 8.08 18.11 -12.95
N SER A 81 9.11 17.30 -13.20
CA SER A 81 9.07 16.25 -14.18
C SER A 81 8.65 14.94 -13.50
N MET A 82 7.40 14.56 -13.68
CA MET A 82 6.97 13.18 -13.48
C MET A 82 7.22 12.46 -14.79
N MET A 83 8.31 11.70 -14.89
CA MET A 83 8.62 10.92 -16.07
C MET A 83 8.25 9.47 -15.84
N ASP A 84 7.34 8.96 -16.64
CA ASP A 84 7.11 7.54 -16.82
C ASP A 84 8.00 7.07 -17.96
N VAL A 85 8.94 6.18 -17.69
CA VAL A 85 9.87 5.65 -18.69
C VAL A 85 9.58 4.17 -18.89
N GLU A 86 8.88 3.86 -19.97
CA GLU A 86 8.63 2.48 -20.39
C GLU A 86 9.73 2.01 -21.34
N GLY A 87 10.54 1.06 -20.89
CA GLY A 87 11.51 0.33 -21.72
C GLY A 87 11.05 -1.11 -21.96
N ILE A 88 11.42 -1.70 -23.11
CA ILE A 88 11.07 -3.09 -23.50
C ILE A 88 12.00 -4.12 -22.82
N GLY A 89 12.70 -3.82 -21.76
CA GLY A 89 13.62 -4.74 -21.09
C GLY A 89 13.79 -4.44 -19.62
N GLY A 90 14.54 -5.28 -18.91
CA GLY A 90 14.84 -5.09 -17.50
C GLY A 90 13.71 -5.55 -16.58
N ASP A 91 13.43 -4.80 -15.51
CA ASP A 91 12.39 -5.11 -14.52
C ASP A 91 11.01 -5.18 -15.20
N GLU A 92 10.14 -6.06 -14.72
CA GLU A 92 8.75 -6.19 -15.19
C GLU A 92 7.87 -5.01 -14.75
N TYR A 93 8.28 -4.28 -13.71
CA TYR A 93 7.57 -3.12 -13.20
C TYR A 93 8.08 -1.83 -13.84
N ARG A 94 7.17 -0.88 -14.06
CA ARG A 94 7.55 0.47 -14.49
C ARG A 94 8.25 1.21 -13.36
N THR A 95 9.04 2.22 -13.71
CA THR A 95 9.65 3.13 -12.74
C THR A 95 9.16 4.53 -13.02
N ALA A 96 8.49 5.14 -12.05
CA ALA A 96 8.11 6.53 -12.09
C ALA A 96 9.03 7.37 -11.22
N TYR A 97 9.29 8.62 -11.62
CA TYR A 97 10.18 9.52 -10.92
C TYR A 97 9.43 10.76 -10.44
N PHE A 98 9.76 11.20 -9.24
CA PHE A 98 9.36 12.49 -8.68
C PHE A 98 10.61 13.34 -8.45
N THR A 99 10.60 14.56 -8.95
CA THR A 99 11.69 15.51 -8.77
C THR A 99 11.22 16.66 -7.87
N PHE A 100 11.99 16.94 -6.81
CA PHE A 100 11.75 18.14 -6.01
C PHE A 100 12.11 19.39 -6.83
N SER A 101 11.26 20.40 -6.82
CA SER A 101 11.42 21.62 -7.61
C SER A 101 12.67 22.43 -7.24
N ASP A 102 12.90 22.57 -5.94
CA ASP A 102 14.02 23.34 -5.42
C ASP A 102 15.13 22.46 -4.89
N ASP A 103 16.37 22.88 -5.11
CA ASP A 103 17.53 22.27 -4.48
C ASP A 103 17.50 22.45 -2.96
N PHE A 104 18.20 21.55 -2.29
CA PHE A 104 18.38 21.56 -0.84
C PHE A 104 19.74 22.14 -0.51
N THR A 105 19.79 23.22 0.25
CA THR A 105 21.05 23.83 0.70
C THR A 105 21.14 23.76 2.22
N SER A 106 22.28 23.28 2.73
CA SER A 106 22.54 23.12 4.15
C SER A 106 24.04 23.26 4.45
N ASN A 107 24.39 23.62 5.68
CA ASN A 107 25.74 23.36 6.19
C ASN A 107 25.92 21.86 6.45
N LEU A 108 27.14 21.39 6.35
CA LEU A 108 27.52 20.05 6.78
C LEU A 108 27.80 20.03 8.30
N LYS A 109 27.75 18.85 8.89
CA LYS A 109 27.96 18.65 10.31
C LYS A 109 29.39 19.06 10.70
N ASP A 110 29.48 19.87 11.75
CA ASP A 110 30.73 20.35 12.33
C ASP A 110 31.70 20.99 11.30
N SER A 111 31.15 21.56 10.21
CA SER A 111 31.88 22.15 9.10
C SER A 111 31.31 23.50 8.69
N ALA A 112 32.15 24.37 8.13
CA ALA A 112 31.73 25.61 7.47
C ALA A 112 31.31 25.38 6.01
N ALA A 113 31.53 24.18 5.48
CA ALA A 113 31.17 23.85 4.11
C ALA A 113 29.64 23.83 3.90
N LEU A 114 29.22 24.37 2.75
CA LEU A 114 27.85 24.34 2.30
C LEU A 114 27.68 23.21 1.28
N ILE A 115 26.59 22.47 1.42
CA ILE A 115 26.18 21.49 0.41
C ILE A 115 24.89 21.96 -0.25
N GLN A 116 24.84 21.86 -1.58
CA GLN A 116 23.64 22.03 -2.38
C GLN A 116 23.38 20.77 -3.19
N VAL A 117 22.17 20.20 -3.03
CA VAL A 117 21.76 18.97 -3.72
C VAL A 117 20.39 19.11 -4.36
N GLY A 118 20.29 18.74 -5.63
CA GLY A 118 19.02 18.50 -6.32
C GLY A 118 18.62 17.05 -6.12
N VAL A 119 17.39 16.81 -5.65
CA VAL A 119 16.91 15.48 -5.27
C VAL A 119 15.77 15.02 -6.16
N ALA A 120 15.83 13.75 -6.56
CA ALA A 120 14.73 13.04 -7.20
C ALA A 120 14.51 11.69 -6.49
N CYS A 121 13.29 11.16 -6.59
CA CYS A 121 12.91 9.87 -6.04
C CYS A 121 12.37 8.96 -7.14
N SER A 122 12.52 7.64 -6.99
CA SER A 122 11.86 6.66 -7.84
C SER A 122 10.87 5.82 -7.05
N THR A 123 9.85 5.33 -7.76
CA THR A 123 8.89 4.34 -7.27
C THR A 123 8.44 3.43 -8.41
N ARG A 124 8.26 2.13 -8.11
CA ARG A 124 7.63 1.16 -9.01
C ARG A 124 6.14 0.98 -8.70
N ARG A 125 5.66 1.72 -7.73
CA ARG A 125 4.26 1.68 -7.29
C ARG A 125 3.40 2.68 -8.06
N ASP A 126 2.09 2.58 -7.87
CA ASP A 126 1.13 3.45 -8.53
C ASP A 126 1.28 4.93 -8.12
N GLY A 127 0.65 5.79 -8.88
CA GLY A 127 0.78 7.25 -8.78
C GLY A 127 0.39 7.85 -7.43
N ARG A 128 -0.23 7.08 -6.52
CA ARG A 128 -0.50 7.55 -5.16
C ARG A 128 0.77 7.97 -4.44
N VAL A 129 1.89 7.26 -4.65
CA VAL A 129 3.18 7.61 -4.04
C VAL A 129 3.65 9.00 -4.52
N LEU A 130 3.52 9.30 -5.81
CA LEU A 130 3.89 10.60 -6.38
C LEU A 130 3.01 11.74 -5.81
N ILE A 131 1.71 11.48 -5.69
CA ILE A 131 0.75 12.42 -5.09
C ILE A 131 1.12 12.69 -3.63
N TRP A 132 1.48 11.66 -2.85
CA TRP A 132 1.88 11.79 -1.46
C TRP A 132 3.21 12.52 -1.27
N LEU A 133 4.20 12.27 -2.15
CA LEU A 133 5.45 13.02 -2.16
C LEU A 133 5.19 14.51 -2.34
N LYS A 134 4.31 14.87 -3.28
CA LYS A 134 3.91 16.27 -3.50
C LYS A 134 3.14 16.85 -2.32
N LYS A 135 2.14 16.12 -1.81
CA LYS A 135 1.30 16.54 -0.68
C LYS A 135 2.11 16.81 0.59
N HIS A 136 3.12 16.00 0.85
CA HIS A 136 3.95 16.07 2.06
C HIS A 136 5.33 16.66 1.81
N GLU A 137 5.53 17.34 0.67
CA GLU A 137 6.81 17.88 0.24
C GLU A 137 7.48 18.71 1.34
N LEU A 138 6.74 19.58 2.03
CA LEU A 138 7.29 20.44 3.09
C LEU A 138 7.84 19.64 4.27
N ALA A 139 7.13 18.59 4.70
CA ALA A 139 7.56 17.73 5.80
C ALA A 139 8.81 16.92 5.41
N ILE A 140 8.80 16.37 4.19
CA ILE A 140 9.93 15.64 3.62
C ILE A 140 11.15 16.57 3.51
N ARG A 141 10.97 17.77 2.96
CA ARG A 141 12.03 18.77 2.82
C ARG A 141 12.70 19.09 4.16
N SER A 142 11.92 19.29 5.21
CA SER A 142 12.45 19.53 6.55
C SER A 142 13.31 18.36 7.06
N LYS A 143 12.88 17.12 6.81
CA LYS A 143 13.66 15.92 7.19
C LYS A 143 14.94 15.77 6.40
N LEU A 144 14.91 16.03 5.10
CA LEU A 144 16.10 15.95 4.26
C LEU A 144 17.15 17.00 4.63
N LEU A 145 16.73 18.23 4.94
CA LEU A 145 17.64 19.28 5.45
C LEU A 145 18.27 18.88 6.78
N GLN A 146 17.52 18.24 7.71
CA GLN A 146 18.10 17.71 8.95
C GLN A 146 19.15 16.64 8.69
N ILE A 147 18.92 15.75 7.70
CA ILE A 147 19.89 14.72 7.34
C ILE A 147 21.16 15.33 6.74
N LEU A 148 21.03 16.34 5.88
CA LEU A 148 22.18 17.06 5.32
C LEU A 148 23.01 17.73 6.43
N ALA A 149 22.35 18.44 7.34
CA ALA A 149 23.00 19.11 8.46
C ALA A 149 23.67 18.13 9.46
N ASP A 150 23.22 16.87 9.51
CA ASP A 150 23.83 15.80 10.33
C ASP A 150 24.85 14.93 9.55
N THR A 151 25.16 15.29 8.31
CA THR A 151 26.11 14.53 7.49
C THR A 151 27.51 15.11 7.62
N PRO A 152 28.53 14.30 8.03
CA PRO A 152 29.90 14.73 8.08
C PRO A 152 30.45 15.11 6.69
N GLU A 153 31.34 16.08 6.64
CA GLU A 153 31.93 16.55 5.40
C GLU A 153 32.69 15.43 4.66
N ASP A 154 33.45 14.60 5.39
CA ASP A 154 34.19 13.47 4.80
C ASP A 154 33.29 12.47 4.06
N ASP A 155 32.04 12.27 4.53
CA ASP A 155 31.10 11.33 3.91
C ASP A 155 30.70 11.80 2.50
N VAL A 156 30.60 13.11 2.24
CA VAL A 156 30.09 13.64 0.97
C VAL A 156 31.12 13.62 -0.17
N TYR A 157 32.39 13.42 0.13
CA TYR A 157 33.44 13.29 -0.88
C TYR A 157 33.62 11.87 -1.41
N THR A 158 33.11 10.85 -0.70
CA THR A 158 33.26 9.44 -1.10
C THR A 158 32.01 8.91 -1.78
N ILE A 159 32.17 7.92 -2.66
CA ILE A 159 31.04 7.23 -3.30
C ILE A 159 30.20 6.53 -2.24
N ALA A 160 30.83 5.77 -1.35
CA ALA A 160 30.15 5.05 -0.27
C ALA A 160 29.36 5.98 0.67
N GLY A 161 29.91 7.16 0.97
CA GLY A 161 29.23 8.16 1.79
C GLY A 161 28.01 8.77 1.06
N LYS A 162 28.10 9.01 -0.25
CA LYS A 162 26.96 9.44 -1.06
C LYS A 162 25.84 8.39 -1.11
N GLU A 163 26.19 7.12 -1.30
CA GLU A 163 25.24 6.00 -1.25
C GLU A 163 24.55 5.89 0.11
N LYS A 164 25.33 6.01 1.18
CA LYS A 164 24.82 6.05 2.56
C LYS A 164 23.84 7.22 2.76
N LEU A 165 24.16 8.39 2.22
CA LEU A 165 23.32 9.58 2.29
C LEU A 165 22.01 9.36 1.51
N GLN A 166 22.07 8.82 0.29
CA GLN A 166 20.89 8.46 -0.50
C GLN A 166 19.98 7.49 0.27
N LYS A 167 20.56 6.45 0.89
CA LYS A 167 19.80 5.50 1.69
C LYS A 167 19.13 6.15 2.89
N ARG A 168 19.84 6.99 3.67
CA ARG A 168 19.28 7.74 4.80
C ARG A 168 18.12 8.63 4.36
N MET A 169 18.24 9.29 3.21
CA MET A 169 17.16 10.12 2.65
C MET A 169 15.96 9.28 2.23
N THR A 170 16.17 8.14 1.56
CA THR A 170 15.11 7.20 1.18
C THR A 170 14.34 6.71 2.40
N ASP A 171 15.05 6.29 3.44
CA ASP A 171 14.45 5.80 4.70
C ASP A 171 13.63 6.90 5.39
N ALA A 172 14.12 8.15 5.40
CA ALA A 172 13.42 9.29 6.00
C ALA A 172 12.15 9.69 5.23
N ILE A 173 12.19 9.65 3.90
CA ILE A 173 11.00 9.91 3.07
C ILE A 173 9.96 8.82 3.34
N ASN A 174 10.34 7.55 3.27
CA ASN A 174 9.43 6.44 3.54
C ASN A 174 8.84 6.51 4.95
N LYS A 175 9.66 6.84 5.96
CA LYS A 175 9.18 7.04 7.33
C LYS A 175 8.13 8.15 7.40
N THR A 176 8.36 9.28 6.74
CA THR A 176 7.41 10.40 6.69
C THR A 176 6.10 9.98 6.01
N LEU A 177 6.17 9.24 4.90
CA LEU A 177 4.98 8.73 4.21
C LEU A 177 4.23 7.71 5.06
N ILE A 178 4.91 6.81 5.75
CA ILE A 178 4.29 5.84 6.67
C ILE A 178 3.57 6.56 7.81
N GLU A 179 4.18 7.59 8.41
CA GLU A 179 3.57 8.38 9.47
C GLU A 179 2.31 9.15 9.01
N LYS A 180 2.25 9.57 7.74
CA LYS A 180 1.17 10.42 7.21
C LYS A 180 0.09 9.64 6.46
N GLU A 181 0.47 8.60 5.72
CA GLU A 181 -0.41 7.88 4.79
C GLU A 181 -0.50 6.37 5.12
N GLY A 182 0.27 5.89 6.11
CA GLY A 182 0.29 4.48 6.51
C GLY A 182 1.16 3.58 5.61
N PHE A 183 1.78 4.13 4.57
CA PHE A 183 2.59 3.36 3.63
C PHE A 183 3.72 4.24 3.05
N GLY A 184 4.92 3.66 2.87
CA GLY A 184 6.02 4.30 2.14
C GLY A 184 5.85 4.20 0.63
N GLY A 185 6.85 3.66 -0.06
CA GLY A 185 6.74 3.32 -1.48
C GLY A 185 7.81 3.95 -2.36
N VAL A 186 8.72 4.72 -1.78
CA VAL A 186 9.90 5.22 -2.48
C VAL A 186 10.96 4.13 -2.51
N ASP A 187 11.42 3.78 -3.71
CA ASP A 187 12.44 2.74 -3.91
C ASP A 187 13.85 3.31 -3.69
N ALA A 188 14.13 4.49 -4.24
CA ALA A 188 15.44 5.12 -4.14
C ALA A 188 15.39 6.65 -4.27
N VAL A 189 16.42 7.29 -3.71
CA VAL A 189 16.74 8.71 -3.89
C VAL A 189 17.94 8.84 -4.83
N TYR A 190 17.89 9.85 -5.70
CA TYR A 190 18.94 10.19 -6.63
C TYR A 190 19.34 11.65 -6.48
N PHE A 191 20.62 11.97 -6.63
CA PHE A 191 21.10 13.33 -6.71
C PHE A 191 21.17 13.78 -8.16
N ARG A 192 20.38 14.81 -8.51
CA ARG A 192 20.43 15.49 -9.82
C ARG A 192 21.60 16.49 -9.90
N THR A 193 21.82 17.17 -8.80
CA THR A 193 22.89 18.15 -8.58
C THR A 193 23.56 17.83 -7.26
N PHE A 194 24.86 17.97 -7.16
CA PHE A 194 25.63 17.74 -5.94
C PHE A 194 26.83 18.67 -5.91
N ILE A 195 26.72 19.76 -5.17
CA ILE A 195 27.75 20.82 -5.11
C ILE A 195 28.15 21.00 -3.66
N ILE A 196 29.46 21.12 -3.40
CA ILE A 196 30.03 21.42 -2.10
C ILE A 196 30.85 22.69 -2.27
N GLN A 197 30.69 23.67 -1.37
CA GLN A 197 31.36 24.97 -1.37
C GLN A 197 31.93 25.28 0.00
#